data_f69dac7c5ad5f61f7dd7d0554090c911
#
_entry.id   f69dac7c5ad5f61f7dd7d0554090c911
#
_cell.length_a   1.000
_cell.length_b   1.000
_cell.length_c   1.000
_cell.angle_alpha   90.00
_cell.angle_beta   90.00
_cell.angle_gamma   90.00
#
_symmetry.space_group_name_H-M   'P 1'
#
loop_
_entity.id
_entity.type
_entity.pdbx_description
1 polymer ?
#
loop_
_entity_poly.entity_id
_entity_poly.type
_entity_poly.pdbx_seq_one_letter_code
_entity_poly.pdbx_strand_id
1 'polypeptide(L)'
;MRKALKNTPPSIRIHCIDADVPWIVLGTAELEMEQKPNALTLNQVITSAIQNGIQVIDTASNYYEGQAELVIGKTLADLAKSLHTDNIYVFTKVGQLTNKEMNDNAACGRGIQGEHWCFDADYVEMSIKRSISRLRVSQLDGVYLHNPEDSANSESSMAIIKRLAPLFESLYVKGLIKYWGVASWSGFYRYADDPGSIQLAEIDRFLSSNYKSHHFKLIQSPMGLWNLDTFLTKFQITFDKEITSMTLLESVNTLGMDLFLSSPYYGGHYLAPTKVDSILSPAQNNLLETRSSAPQALRVVGMRSNKSLTEASALFKAQYAK
;
A
#
# COMPACT_ATOMS: atom_id res chain seq x y z
N MET A 1 -25.80 4.23 10.79
CA MET A 1 -25.31 3.91 9.44
C MET A 1 -25.61 5.01 8.42
N ARG A 2 -26.86 5.29 8.07
CA ARG A 2 -27.20 6.28 7.01
C ARG A 2 -26.64 7.69 7.22
N LYS A 3 -26.47 8.17 8.46
CA LYS A 3 -25.94 9.52 8.76
C LYS A 3 -24.43 9.64 8.62
N ALA A 4 -23.66 8.59 8.98
CA ALA A 4 -22.20 8.55 8.86
C ALA A 4 -21.74 8.32 7.40
N LEU A 5 -22.55 7.62 6.59
CA LEU A 5 -22.24 7.35 5.19
C LEU A 5 -22.69 8.47 4.23
N LYS A 6 -23.60 9.36 4.65
CA LYS A 6 -24.19 10.41 3.77
C LYS A 6 -23.18 11.41 3.23
N ASN A 7 -22.03 11.60 3.89
CA ASN A 7 -21.06 12.65 3.54
C ASN A 7 -19.73 12.10 3.00
N THR A 8 -19.58 10.80 2.84
CA THR A 8 -18.35 10.18 2.31
C THR A 8 -18.60 9.64 0.91
N PRO A 9 -17.80 10.05 -0.10
CA PRO A 9 -17.99 9.54 -1.45
C PRO A 9 -17.75 8.00 -1.46
N PRO A 10 -18.49 7.25 -2.29
CA PRO A 10 -18.34 5.79 -2.41
C PRO A 10 -17.01 5.40 -3.05
N SER A 11 -16.45 6.27 -3.88
CA SER A 11 -15.19 6.13 -4.58
C SER A 11 -14.21 7.23 -4.17
N ILE A 12 -12.94 6.96 -4.42
CA ILE A 12 -11.83 7.89 -4.29
C ILE A 12 -11.14 7.98 -5.64
N ARG A 13 -10.81 9.18 -6.06
CA ARG A 13 -9.96 9.41 -7.21
C ARG A 13 -8.54 9.01 -6.85
N ILE A 14 -7.97 8.04 -7.54
CA ILE A 14 -6.53 7.77 -7.54
C ILE A 14 -5.93 8.57 -8.69
N HIS A 15 -5.18 9.61 -8.35
CA HIS A 15 -4.65 10.55 -9.34
C HIS A 15 -3.62 9.88 -10.26
N CYS A 16 -2.78 9.02 -9.72
CA CYS A 16 -1.73 8.36 -10.47
C CYS A 16 -2.26 7.43 -11.58
N ILE A 17 -3.43 6.78 -11.40
CA ILE A 17 -4.03 5.90 -12.42
C ILE A 17 -5.24 6.53 -13.11
N ASP A 18 -5.57 7.76 -12.78
CA ASP A 18 -6.69 8.53 -13.33
C ASP A 18 -8.04 7.79 -13.25
N ALA A 19 -8.30 7.12 -12.13
CA ALA A 19 -9.48 6.30 -11.92
C ALA A 19 -10.19 6.58 -10.60
N ASP A 20 -11.52 6.52 -10.64
CA ASP A 20 -12.36 6.51 -9.44
C ASP A 20 -12.61 5.08 -9.01
N VAL A 21 -12.12 4.69 -7.84
CA VAL A 21 -12.22 3.32 -7.30
C VAL A 21 -12.90 3.31 -5.94
N PRO A 22 -13.53 2.20 -5.53
CA PRO A 22 -13.95 2.02 -4.16
C PRO A 22 -12.80 2.25 -3.18
N TRP A 23 -13.07 2.92 -2.08
CA TRP A 23 -12.03 3.30 -1.11
C TRP A 23 -11.42 2.15 -0.31
N ILE A 24 -11.93 0.92 -0.48
CA ILE A 24 -11.40 -0.30 0.12
C ILE A 24 -10.55 -1.05 -0.90
N VAL A 25 -9.34 -1.37 -0.50
CA VAL A 25 -8.32 -2.11 -1.24
C VAL A 25 -8.17 -3.49 -0.63
N LEU A 26 -8.07 -4.53 -1.43
CA LEU A 26 -7.72 -5.86 -0.95
C LEU A 26 -6.24 -5.93 -0.59
N GLY A 27 -5.93 -6.04 0.70
CA GLY A 27 -4.58 -6.35 1.19
C GLY A 27 -4.33 -7.85 1.23
N THR A 28 -3.15 -8.30 0.80
CA THR A 28 -2.80 -9.72 0.71
C THR A 28 -1.70 -10.16 1.69
N ALA A 29 -1.23 -9.27 2.57
CA ALA A 29 -0.07 -9.51 3.46
C ALA A 29 -0.24 -10.69 4.41
N GLU A 30 -1.41 -10.84 5.03
CA GLU A 30 -1.64 -11.78 6.13
C GLU A 30 -2.63 -12.89 5.76
N LEU A 31 -2.75 -13.18 4.49
CA LEU A 31 -3.59 -14.29 4.03
C LEU A 31 -2.80 -15.60 4.19
N GLU A 32 -2.32 -15.87 5.43
CA GLU A 32 -1.65 -17.12 5.73
C GLU A 32 -2.40 -18.31 5.14
N MET A 33 -1.65 -19.20 4.48
CA MET A 33 -2.16 -20.46 3.96
C MET A 33 -2.49 -21.46 5.09
N GLU A 34 -2.49 -21.03 6.34
CA GLU A 34 -2.95 -21.84 7.45
C GLU A 34 -4.43 -22.10 7.31
N GLN A 35 -4.74 -23.39 7.21
CA GLN A 35 -6.08 -23.96 7.08
C GLN A 35 -6.89 -23.75 8.38
N LYS A 36 -7.27 -22.50 8.65
CA LYS A 36 -8.33 -22.27 9.62
C LYS A 36 -9.63 -22.84 9.01
N PRO A 37 -10.41 -23.59 9.77
CA PRO A 37 -11.71 -24.05 9.29
C PRO A 37 -12.51 -22.87 8.73
N ASN A 38 -12.98 -22.96 7.49
CA ASN A 38 -13.72 -21.92 6.76
C ASN A 38 -12.90 -20.69 6.27
N ALA A 39 -11.56 -20.69 6.33
CA ALA A 39 -10.77 -19.67 5.64
C ALA A 39 -10.81 -19.90 4.11
N LEU A 40 -10.95 -18.83 3.36
CA LEU A 40 -10.86 -18.85 1.90
C LEU A 40 -9.39 -18.94 1.47
N THR A 41 -9.12 -19.66 0.39
CA THR A 41 -7.82 -19.58 -0.28
C THR A 41 -7.63 -18.19 -0.90
N LEU A 42 -6.39 -17.78 -1.14
CA LEU A 42 -6.10 -16.47 -1.74
C LEU A 42 -6.82 -16.27 -3.09
N ASN A 43 -6.88 -17.31 -3.93
CA ASN A 43 -7.65 -17.27 -5.18
C ASN A 43 -9.15 -16.99 -4.94
N GLN A 44 -9.77 -17.68 -3.99
CA GLN A 44 -11.17 -17.47 -3.63
C GLN A 44 -11.41 -16.07 -3.06
N VAL A 45 -10.48 -15.55 -2.24
CA VAL A 45 -10.54 -14.18 -1.71
C VAL A 45 -10.50 -13.16 -2.85
N ILE A 46 -9.53 -13.28 -3.77
CA ILE A 46 -9.40 -12.35 -4.91
C ILE A 46 -10.65 -12.39 -5.78
N THR A 47 -11.10 -13.59 -6.16
CA THR A 47 -12.30 -13.77 -6.98
C THR A 47 -13.52 -13.13 -6.32
N SER A 48 -13.76 -13.43 -5.04
CA SER A 48 -14.89 -12.88 -4.31
C SER A 48 -14.77 -11.36 -4.10
N ALA A 49 -13.57 -10.83 -3.87
CA ALA A 49 -13.32 -9.38 -3.73
C ALA A 49 -13.71 -8.64 -5.01
N ILE A 50 -13.26 -9.11 -6.17
CA ILE A 50 -13.55 -8.51 -7.49
C ILE A 50 -15.06 -8.60 -7.78
N GLN A 51 -15.69 -9.76 -7.57
CA GLN A 51 -17.13 -9.94 -7.73
C GLN A 51 -17.95 -9.03 -6.80
N ASN A 52 -17.38 -8.65 -5.66
CA ASN A 52 -17.97 -7.69 -4.75
C ASN A 52 -17.65 -6.23 -5.08
N GLY A 53 -16.93 -5.95 -6.16
CA GLY A 53 -16.66 -4.59 -6.68
C GLY A 53 -15.38 -3.95 -6.15
N ILE A 54 -14.49 -4.70 -5.49
CA ILE A 54 -13.14 -4.21 -5.13
C ILE A 54 -12.30 -4.21 -6.40
N GLN A 55 -11.65 -3.07 -6.68
CA GLN A 55 -10.92 -2.84 -7.91
C GLN A 55 -9.41 -2.69 -7.70
N VAL A 56 -8.94 -2.59 -6.45
CA VAL A 56 -7.54 -2.39 -6.13
C VAL A 56 -7.04 -3.51 -5.24
N ILE A 57 -5.89 -4.08 -5.61
CA ILE A 57 -5.19 -5.14 -4.87
C ILE A 57 -3.82 -4.61 -4.44
N ASP A 58 -3.51 -4.73 -3.17
CA ASP A 58 -2.20 -4.44 -2.58
C ASP A 58 -1.48 -5.75 -2.21
N THR A 59 -0.27 -5.92 -2.73
CA THR A 59 0.58 -7.09 -2.50
C THR A 59 2.04 -6.69 -2.28
N ALA A 60 2.95 -7.65 -2.22
CA ALA A 60 4.40 -7.44 -2.20
C ALA A 60 5.15 -8.65 -2.77
N SER A 61 6.37 -8.40 -3.25
CA SER A 61 7.23 -9.42 -3.86
C SER A 61 7.62 -10.55 -2.90
N ASN A 62 7.64 -10.27 -1.59
CA ASN A 62 8.01 -11.23 -0.54
C ASN A 62 6.82 -11.95 0.09
N TYR A 63 5.56 -11.52 -0.13
CA TYR A 63 4.41 -12.16 0.50
C TYR A 63 4.28 -13.62 0.06
N TYR A 64 4.25 -14.53 1.06
CA TYR A 64 4.25 -16.00 0.84
C TYR A 64 5.37 -16.47 -0.08
N GLU A 65 6.59 -15.98 0.11
CA GLU A 65 7.74 -16.35 -0.73
C GLU A 65 7.50 -16.01 -2.21
N GLY A 66 6.77 -14.93 -2.49
CA GLY A 66 6.38 -14.50 -3.82
C GLY A 66 5.17 -15.24 -4.41
N GLN A 67 4.56 -16.16 -3.67
CA GLN A 67 3.38 -16.91 -4.13
C GLN A 67 2.15 -16.02 -4.24
N ALA A 68 2.04 -14.95 -3.42
CA ALA A 68 0.92 -14.02 -3.50
C ALA A 68 0.77 -13.43 -4.91
N GLU A 69 1.86 -12.91 -5.48
CA GLU A 69 1.86 -12.35 -6.84
C GLU A 69 1.52 -13.40 -7.91
N LEU A 70 2.03 -14.63 -7.79
CA LEU A 70 1.72 -15.73 -8.71
C LEU A 70 0.22 -16.07 -8.71
N VAL A 71 -0.39 -16.16 -7.52
CA VAL A 71 -1.82 -16.45 -7.38
C VAL A 71 -2.67 -15.31 -7.91
N ILE A 72 -2.30 -14.05 -7.63
CA ILE A 72 -2.99 -12.87 -8.17
C ILE A 72 -2.96 -12.91 -9.70
N GLY A 73 -1.78 -13.04 -10.30
CA GLY A 73 -1.63 -13.05 -11.76
C GLY A 73 -2.40 -14.18 -12.44
N LYS A 74 -2.39 -15.38 -11.86
CA LYS A 74 -3.18 -16.52 -12.36
C LYS A 74 -4.67 -16.25 -12.25
N THR A 75 -5.13 -15.78 -11.08
CA THR A 75 -6.55 -15.51 -10.82
C THR A 75 -7.11 -14.44 -11.76
N LEU A 76 -6.37 -13.34 -11.95
CA LEU A 76 -6.78 -12.28 -12.87
C LEU A 76 -6.85 -12.77 -14.32
N ALA A 77 -5.86 -13.55 -14.77
CA ALA A 77 -5.87 -14.15 -16.10
C ALA A 77 -7.04 -15.13 -16.33
N ASP A 78 -7.44 -15.87 -15.29
CA ASP A 78 -8.58 -16.76 -15.35
C ASP A 78 -9.91 -15.99 -15.35
N LEU A 79 -10.02 -14.95 -14.53
CA LEU A 79 -11.21 -14.08 -14.49
C LEU A 79 -11.41 -13.29 -15.78
N ALA A 80 -10.35 -12.84 -16.44
CA ALA A 80 -10.41 -12.12 -17.71
C ALA A 80 -11.12 -12.89 -18.84
N LYS A 81 -11.26 -14.21 -18.69
CA LYS A 81 -12.01 -15.05 -19.64
C LYS A 81 -13.54 -14.89 -19.53
N SER A 82 -14.04 -14.39 -18.39
CA SER A 82 -15.47 -14.31 -18.07
C SER A 82 -15.91 -12.96 -17.49
N LEU A 83 -14.98 -12.12 -17.07
CA LEU A 83 -15.23 -10.80 -16.46
C LEU A 83 -14.31 -9.75 -17.09
N HIS A 84 -14.76 -8.50 -17.12
CA HIS A 84 -13.90 -7.39 -17.46
C HIS A 84 -12.96 -7.08 -16.29
N THR A 85 -11.66 -7.33 -16.47
CA THR A 85 -10.62 -7.10 -15.45
C THR A 85 -9.76 -5.87 -15.76
N ASP A 86 -10.05 -5.14 -16.84
CA ASP A 86 -9.28 -3.96 -17.27
C ASP A 86 -9.29 -2.80 -16.25
N ASN A 87 -10.23 -2.82 -15.32
CA ASN A 87 -10.37 -1.86 -14.23
C ASN A 87 -9.88 -2.41 -12.88
N ILE A 88 -9.07 -3.47 -12.88
CA ILE A 88 -8.42 -4.00 -11.69
C ILE A 88 -6.98 -3.54 -11.67
N TYR A 89 -6.60 -2.84 -10.62
CA TYR A 89 -5.28 -2.25 -10.43
C TYR A 89 -4.50 -3.01 -9.36
N VAL A 90 -3.21 -3.27 -9.62
CA VAL A 90 -2.36 -4.02 -8.70
C VAL A 90 -1.15 -3.19 -8.30
N PHE A 91 -1.01 -2.99 -7.00
CA PHE A 91 0.14 -2.32 -6.38
C PHE A 91 0.97 -3.36 -5.64
N THR A 92 2.29 -3.34 -5.88
CA THR A 92 3.23 -4.26 -5.22
C THR A 92 4.36 -3.51 -4.54
N LYS A 93 5.22 -4.23 -3.80
CA LYS A 93 6.33 -3.65 -3.04
C LYS A 93 7.59 -4.45 -3.28
N VAL A 94 8.74 -3.79 -3.22
CA VAL A 94 10.07 -4.37 -3.41
C VAL A 94 11.05 -3.90 -2.35
N GLY A 95 12.08 -4.67 -2.11
CA GLY A 95 13.14 -4.35 -1.16
C GLY A 95 13.16 -5.28 0.05
N GLN A 96 12.03 -5.78 0.53
CA GLN A 96 12.00 -6.80 1.56
C GLN A 96 12.23 -8.19 0.94
N LEU A 97 13.17 -8.94 1.52
CA LEU A 97 13.58 -10.27 1.06
C LEU A 97 12.58 -11.36 1.49
N THR A 98 12.46 -12.40 0.68
CA THR A 98 11.85 -13.68 1.10
C THR A 98 12.78 -14.44 2.05
N ASN A 99 12.26 -15.41 2.82
CA ASN A 99 13.10 -16.28 3.65
C ASN A 99 14.15 -17.04 2.80
N LYS A 100 13.77 -17.45 1.59
CA LYS A 100 14.69 -18.10 0.67
C LYS A 100 15.82 -17.16 0.25
N GLU A 101 15.52 -15.91 -0.09
CA GLU A 101 16.51 -14.91 -0.50
C GLU A 101 17.43 -14.50 0.66
N MET A 102 16.91 -14.42 1.90
CA MET A 102 17.75 -14.19 3.10
C MET A 102 18.78 -15.29 3.34
N ASN A 103 18.44 -16.53 3.00
CA ASN A 103 19.34 -17.68 3.12
C ASN A 103 20.30 -17.82 1.93
N ASP A 104 20.01 -17.16 0.81
CA ASP A 104 20.85 -17.12 -0.39
C ASP A 104 21.73 -15.87 -0.33
N ASN A 105 22.97 -16.03 0.16
CA ASN A 105 23.94 -14.94 0.34
C ASN A 105 24.24 -14.14 -0.96
N ALA A 106 23.83 -14.65 -2.12
CA ALA A 106 24.02 -14.01 -3.42
C ALA A 106 22.91 -13.00 -3.78
N ALA A 107 21.77 -13.04 -3.09
CA ALA A 107 20.60 -12.24 -3.50
C ALA A 107 20.85 -10.71 -3.48
N CYS A 108 21.75 -10.24 -2.60
CA CYS A 108 22.05 -8.82 -2.42
C CYS A 108 23.51 -8.44 -2.73
N GLY A 109 24.30 -9.33 -3.30
CA GLY A 109 25.69 -9.05 -3.71
C GLY A 109 26.70 -8.72 -2.60
N ARG A 110 26.26 -8.54 -1.37
CA ARG A 110 27.08 -8.04 -0.24
C ARG A 110 27.39 -9.08 0.84
N GLY A 111 26.85 -10.30 0.75
CA GLY A 111 27.17 -11.39 1.69
C GLY A 111 26.79 -11.16 3.14
N ILE A 112 25.82 -10.28 3.43
CA ILE A 112 25.39 -9.97 4.79
C ILE A 112 24.31 -10.96 5.19
N GLN A 113 24.65 -11.91 6.06
CA GLN A 113 23.69 -12.84 6.66
C GLN A 113 22.75 -12.07 7.61
N GLY A 114 21.43 -12.31 7.48
CA GLY A 114 20.42 -11.82 8.42
C GLY A 114 19.79 -10.49 8.08
N GLU A 115 20.11 -9.86 6.98
CA GLU A 115 19.37 -8.69 6.51
C GLU A 115 18.04 -9.11 5.88
N HIS A 116 16.96 -8.46 6.28
CA HIS A 116 15.62 -8.68 5.74
C HIS A 116 15.30 -7.80 4.55
N TRP A 117 16.14 -6.83 4.22
CA TRP A 117 15.95 -5.84 3.16
C TRP A 117 17.16 -5.76 2.23
N CYS A 118 16.89 -5.57 0.94
CA CYS A 118 17.90 -5.28 -0.07
C CYS A 118 17.41 -4.15 -0.97
N PHE A 119 18.14 -3.03 -0.92
CA PHE A 119 17.87 -1.85 -1.76
C PHE A 119 18.98 -1.61 -2.80
N ASP A 120 19.73 -2.63 -3.17
CA ASP A 120 20.62 -2.53 -4.34
C ASP A 120 19.80 -2.35 -5.62
N ALA A 121 20.27 -1.47 -6.52
CA ALA A 121 19.54 -1.13 -7.74
C ALA A 121 19.29 -2.35 -8.63
N ASP A 122 20.27 -3.22 -8.77
CA ASP A 122 20.16 -4.45 -9.59
C ASP A 122 19.13 -5.43 -9.00
N TYR A 123 19.13 -5.59 -7.65
CA TYR A 123 18.14 -6.41 -6.97
C TYR A 123 16.73 -5.84 -7.13
N VAL A 124 16.57 -4.51 -6.92
CA VAL A 124 15.27 -3.85 -7.04
C VAL A 124 14.74 -3.98 -8.48
N GLU A 125 15.56 -3.74 -9.50
CA GLU A 125 15.16 -3.91 -10.90
C GLU A 125 14.77 -5.37 -11.21
N MET A 126 15.57 -6.34 -10.75
CA MET A 126 15.28 -7.77 -10.91
C MET A 126 13.97 -8.14 -10.20
N SER A 127 13.76 -7.68 -8.98
CA SER A 127 12.54 -7.94 -8.20
C SER A 127 11.30 -7.38 -8.89
N ILE A 128 11.36 -6.17 -9.44
CA ILE A 128 10.27 -5.56 -10.24
C ILE A 128 9.97 -6.40 -11.48
N LYS A 129 10.97 -6.84 -12.23
CA LYS A 129 10.78 -7.71 -13.39
C LYS A 129 10.16 -9.05 -13.02
N ARG A 130 10.55 -9.63 -11.88
CA ARG A 130 9.92 -10.85 -11.33
C ARG A 130 8.45 -10.61 -10.97
N SER A 131 8.13 -9.48 -10.33
CA SER A 131 6.75 -9.11 -10.00
C SER A 131 5.88 -8.98 -11.26
N ILE A 132 6.36 -8.31 -12.30
CA ILE A 132 5.70 -8.22 -13.62
C ILE A 132 5.38 -9.62 -14.16
N SER A 133 6.38 -10.53 -14.15
CA SER A 133 6.22 -11.90 -14.63
C SER A 133 5.21 -12.69 -13.80
N ARG A 134 5.28 -12.63 -12.47
CA ARG A 134 4.38 -13.34 -11.54
C ARG A 134 2.94 -12.85 -11.65
N LEU A 135 2.76 -11.54 -11.74
CA LEU A 135 1.45 -10.88 -11.89
C LEU A 135 0.88 -11.03 -13.31
N ARG A 136 1.69 -11.47 -14.29
CA ARG A 136 1.32 -11.64 -15.69
C ARG A 136 0.81 -10.34 -16.33
N VAL A 137 1.43 -9.24 -16.01
CA VAL A 137 1.13 -7.91 -16.56
C VAL A 137 2.30 -7.44 -17.42
N SER A 138 2.06 -6.49 -18.32
CA SER A 138 3.14 -5.83 -19.06
C SER A 138 3.75 -4.65 -18.32
N GLN A 139 2.98 -4.05 -17.40
CA GLN A 139 3.34 -2.86 -16.63
C GLN A 139 2.65 -2.92 -15.26
N LEU A 140 3.36 -2.55 -14.19
CA LEU A 140 2.79 -2.38 -12.86
C LEU A 140 2.05 -1.03 -12.75
N ASP A 141 0.87 -1.01 -12.12
CA ASP A 141 0.17 0.24 -11.83
C ASP A 141 0.93 1.08 -10.81
N GLY A 142 1.53 0.42 -9.81
CA GLY A 142 2.39 1.08 -8.85
C GLY A 142 3.30 0.12 -8.11
N VAL A 143 4.46 0.63 -7.69
CA VAL A 143 5.44 -0.11 -6.89
C VAL A 143 5.97 0.76 -5.75
N TYR A 144 6.05 0.18 -4.55
CA TYR A 144 6.60 0.85 -3.37
C TYR A 144 7.97 0.27 -3.01
N LEU A 145 8.85 1.13 -2.50
CA LEU A 145 9.95 0.70 -1.63
C LEU A 145 9.34 0.25 -0.29
N HIS A 146 9.67 -0.96 0.15
CA HIS A 146 9.04 -1.64 1.29
C HIS A 146 9.85 -1.44 2.56
N ASN A 147 9.41 -0.53 3.44
CA ASN A 147 9.99 -0.20 4.74
C ASN A 147 11.50 0.13 4.68
N PRO A 148 11.92 1.16 3.92
CA PRO A 148 13.34 1.51 3.85
C PRO A 148 13.91 1.93 5.20
N GLU A 149 13.08 2.39 6.15
CA GLU A 149 13.49 2.73 7.51
C GLU A 149 14.03 1.56 8.33
N ASP A 150 13.64 0.34 7.98
CA ASP A 150 14.09 -0.86 8.70
C ASP A 150 15.48 -1.34 8.25
N SER A 151 15.97 -0.82 7.12
CA SER A 151 17.33 -1.06 6.60
C SER A 151 18.35 -0.02 7.07
N ALA A 152 17.98 0.89 7.97
CA ALA A 152 18.73 2.11 8.27
C ALA A 152 20.05 1.92 9.04
N ASN A 153 20.55 0.70 9.18
CA ASN A 153 21.84 0.47 9.90
C ASN A 153 23.07 0.96 9.12
N SER A 154 22.98 1.18 7.82
CA SER A 154 24.11 1.59 6.98
C SER A 154 23.83 2.80 6.09
N GLU A 155 22.58 3.08 5.77
CA GLU A 155 22.17 4.17 4.88
C GLU A 155 20.81 4.71 5.31
N SER A 156 20.64 6.05 5.40
CA SER A 156 19.34 6.61 5.79
C SER A 156 18.25 6.35 4.75
N SER A 157 16.98 6.30 5.20
CA SER A 157 15.83 6.13 4.31
C SER A 157 15.83 7.14 3.17
N MET A 158 16.15 8.39 3.46
CA MET A 158 16.23 9.45 2.45
C MET A 158 17.35 9.21 1.42
N ALA A 159 18.51 8.69 1.84
CA ALA A 159 19.61 8.35 0.94
C ALA A 159 19.23 7.17 0.03
N ILE A 160 18.59 6.11 0.57
CA ILE A 160 18.08 4.98 -0.21
C ILE A 160 17.09 5.46 -1.29
N ILE A 161 16.10 6.27 -0.91
CA ILE A 161 15.08 6.80 -1.83
C ILE A 161 15.73 7.62 -2.95
N LYS A 162 16.61 8.56 -2.59
CA LYS A 162 17.29 9.43 -3.57
C LYS A 162 18.20 8.64 -4.52
N ARG A 163 18.91 7.64 -4.01
CA ARG A 163 19.80 6.78 -4.81
C ARG A 163 19.04 5.92 -5.80
N LEU A 164 17.83 5.42 -5.42
CA LEU A 164 17.01 4.57 -6.29
C LEU A 164 16.09 5.35 -7.23
N ALA A 165 15.89 6.64 -7.02
CA ALA A 165 15.03 7.46 -7.86
C ALA A 165 15.37 7.37 -9.37
N PRO A 166 16.65 7.46 -9.82
CA PRO A 166 17.00 7.31 -11.23
C PRO A 166 16.57 5.96 -11.83
N LEU A 167 16.66 4.88 -11.05
CA LEU A 167 16.19 3.56 -11.48
C LEU A 167 14.68 3.57 -11.72
N PHE A 168 13.88 4.06 -10.75
CA PHE A 168 12.43 4.09 -10.89
C PHE A 168 11.96 4.96 -12.05
N GLU A 169 12.55 6.14 -12.23
CA GLU A 169 12.23 6.98 -13.38
C GLU A 169 12.63 6.32 -14.72
N SER A 170 13.75 5.58 -14.76
CA SER A 170 14.12 4.77 -15.92
C SER A 170 13.13 3.63 -16.18
N LEU A 171 12.62 2.97 -15.14
CA LEU A 171 11.63 1.90 -15.27
C LEU A 171 10.28 2.44 -15.78
N TYR A 172 9.90 3.65 -15.38
CA TYR A 172 8.76 4.36 -15.99
C TYR A 172 8.97 4.62 -17.48
N VAL A 173 10.12 5.18 -17.87
CA VAL A 173 10.44 5.44 -19.30
C VAL A 173 10.43 4.16 -20.11
N LYS A 174 10.86 3.03 -19.54
CA LYS A 174 10.80 1.70 -20.17
C LYS A 174 9.38 1.11 -20.22
N GLY A 175 8.38 1.77 -19.63
CA GLY A 175 7.00 1.28 -19.58
C GLY A 175 6.79 0.07 -18.66
N LEU A 176 7.68 -0.16 -17.69
CA LEU A 176 7.58 -1.29 -16.77
C LEU A 176 6.75 -0.97 -15.52
N ILE A 177 6.72 0.30 -15.11
CA ILE A 177 5.90 0.81 -14.01
C ILE A 177 5.18 2.09 -14.45
N LYS A 178 4.02 2.40 -13.87
CA LYS A 178 3.36 3.70 -14.07
C LYS A 178 3.81 4.71 -13.02
N TYR A 179 3.80 4.30 -11.75
CA TYR A 179 4.15 5.15 -10.61
C TYR A 179 4.93 4.37 -9.55
N TRP A 180 5.63 5.11 -8.70
CA TRP A 180 6.35 4.55 -7.58
C TRP A 180 6.22 5.40 -6.32
N GLY A 181 6.61 4.83 -5.19
CA GLY A 181 6.55 5.50 -3.91
C GLY A 181 7.17 4.70 -2.77
N VAL A 182 6.71 4.96 -1.55
CA VAL A 182 7.21 4.31 -0.35
C VAL A 182 6.04 3.77 0.48
N ALA A 183 6.16 2.51 0.92
CA ALA A 183 5.38 1.92 1.99
C ALA A 183 6.25 1.85 3.24
N SER A 184 5.85 2.49 4.32
CA SER A 184 6.63 2.61 5.54
C SER A 184 5.76 2.43 6.77
N TRP A 185 6.27 1.68 7.76
CA TRP A 185 5.62 1.52 9.06
C TRP A 185 5.80 2.74 9.97
N SER A 186 6.99 3.30 10.03
CA SER A 186 7.34 4.34 11.00
C SER A 186 8.05 5.56 10.40
N GLY A 187 8.63 5.45 9.21
CA GLY A 187 9.49 6.49 8.65
C GLY A 187 8.81 7.84 8.47
N PHE A 188 7.51 7.86 8.16
CA PHE A 188 6.74 9.11 8.05
C PHE A 188 6.44 9.78 9.40
N TYR A 189 6.64 9.06 10.52
CA TYR A 189 6.34 9.48 11.88
C TYR A 189 7.60 9.65 12.72
N ARG A 190 8.74 9.90 12.07
CA ARG A 190 10.02 10.22 12.71
C ARG A 190 10.39 11.67 12.45
N TYR A 191 11.07 12.28 13.39
CA TYR A 191 11.63 13.63 13.20
C TYR A 191 12.72 13.61 12.13
N ALA A 192 12.93 14.74 11.47
CA ALA A 192 13.78 14.85 10.28
C ALA A 192 15.25 14.49 10.49
N ASP A 193 15.74 14.55 11.74
CA ASP A 193 17.10 14.18 12.14
C ASP A 193 17.29 12.67 12.38
N ASP A 194 16.20 11.89 12.45
CA ASP A 194 16.26 10.43 12.55
C ASP A 194 16.68 9.81 11.21
N PRO A 195 17.68 8.90 11.17
CA PRO A 195 18.11 8.24 9.92
C PRO A 195 17.01 7.46 9.20
N GLY A 196 16.02 6.95 9.93
CA GLY A 196 14.85 6.26 9.37
C GLY A 196 13.73 7.21 8.92
N SER A 197 13.87 8.53 9.11
CA SER A 197 12.86 9.51 8.72
C SER A 197 12.65 9.55 7.21
N ILE A 198 11.38 9.77 6.81
CA ILE A 198 10.98 9.95 5.41
C ILE A 198 10.20 11.26 5.31
N GLN A 199 10.80 12.26 4.69
CA GLN A 199 10.27 13.61 4.54
C GLN A 199 9.80 13.85 3.10
N LEU A 200 8.49 13.88 2.88
CA LEU A 200 7.90 13.92 1.53
C LEU A 200 8.27 15.18 0.74
N ALA A 201 8.27 16.35 1.39
CA ALA A 201 8.63 17.60 0.72
C ALA A 201 10.11 17.64 0.30
N GLU A 202 11.00 16.95 1.03
CA GLU A 202 12.40 16.83 0.65
C GLU A 202 12.58 15.91 -0.57
N ILE A 203 11.84 14.80 -0.62
CA ILE A 203 11.83 13.89 -1.77
C ILE A 203 11.31 14.63 -3.00
N ASP A 204 10.16 15.29 -2.89
CA ASP A 204 9.54 16.04 -4.00
C ASP A 204 10.48 17.12 -4.53
N ARG A 205 11.11 17.90 -3.63
CA ARG A 205 12.10 18.91 -4.01
C ARG A 205 13.30 18.31 -4.73
N PHE A 206 13.84 17.21 -4.23
CA PHE A 206 14.96 16.51 -4.88
C PHE A 206 14.56 16.03 -6.28
N LEU A 207 13.41 15.40 -6.42
CA LEU A 207 12.95 14.88 -7.70
C LEU A 207 12.62 16.00 -8.69
N SER A 208 11.94 17.05 -8.25
CA SER A 208 11.59 18.21 -9.09
C SER A 208 12.83 19.00 -9.56
N SER A 209 13.94 18.93 -8.81
CA SER A 209 15.21 19.54 -9.21
C SER A 209 15.97 18.71 -10.25
N ASN A 210 15.71 17.40 -10.35
CA ASN A 210 16.40 16.48 -11.25
C ASN A 210 15.58 16.05 -12.46
N TYR A 211 14.25 16.17 -12.40
CA TYR A 211 13.33 15.71 -13.44
C TYR A 211 12.29 16.80 -13.73
N LYS A 212 11.99 17.02 -15.01
CA LYS A 212 10.93 17.95 -15.43
C LYS A 212 9.55 17.50 -14.91
N SER A 213 9.35 16.20 -14.78
CA SER A 213 8.20 15.55 -14.18
C SER A 213 8.69 14.25 -13.57
N HIS A 214 8.25 13.91 -12.37
CA HIS A 214 8.59 12.66 -11.72
C HIS A 214 7.34 11.84 -11.39
N HIS A 215 7.54 10.54 -11.19
CA HIS A 215 6.46 9.55 -11.01
C HIS A 215 6.38 8.99 -9.58
N PHE A 216 7.04 9.67 -8.63
CA PHE A 216 6.88 9.43 -7.19
C PHE A 216 5.55 10.02 -6.73
N LYS A 217 4.53 9.18 -6.58
CA LYS A 217 3.16 9.61 -6.25
C LYS A 217 2.47 8.74 -5.20
N LEU A 218 3.08 7.63 -4.80
CA LEU A 218 2.43 6.61 -3.99
C LEU A 218 2.98 6.62 -2.57
N ILE A 219 2.10 6.79 -1.60
CA ILE A 219 2.43 6.73 -0.17
C ILE A 219 1.56 5.67 0.48
N GLN A 220 2.21 4.74 1.21
CA GLN A 220 1.50 3.78 2.03
C GLN A 220 2.00 3.83 3.47
N SER A 221 1.08 3.92 4.42
CA SER A 221 1.38 4.04 5.85
C SER A 221 0.34 3.27 6.68
N PRO A 222 0.70 2.72 7.84
CA PRO A 222 -0.29 2.12 8.73
C PRO A 222 -1.17 3.19 9.35
N MET A 223 -2.48 2.92 9.42
CA MET A 223 -3.43 3.73 10.15
C MET A 223 -4.63 2.91 10.61
N GLY A 224 -4.85 2.93 11.90
CA GLY A 224 -6.02 2.41 12.58
C GLY A 224 -6.34 3.26 13.81
N LEU A 225 -7.34 2.87 14.57
CA LEU A 225 -7.62 3.53 15.85
C LEU A 225 -6.47 3.37 16.85
N TRP A 226 -5.63 2.35 16.66
CA TRP A 226 -4.49 2.02 17.51
C TRP A 226 -3.32 3.02 17.40
N ASN A 227 -3.21 3.76 16.30
CA ASN A 227 -2.15 4.77 16.09
C ASN A 227 -2.68 6.11 15.55
N LEU A 228 -3.94 6.41 15.80
CA LEU A 228 -4.59 7.61 15.28
C LEU A 228 -3.89 8.89 15.74
N ASP A 229 -3.48 8.96 17.01
CA ASP A 229 -2.77 10.12 17.56
C ASP A 229 -1.43 10.34 16.86
N THR A 230 -0.69 9.25 16.57
CA THR A 230 0.56 9.32 15.80
C THR A 230 0.31 9.84 14.39
N PHE A 231 -0.73 9.35 13.73
CA PHE A 231 -1.12 9.79 12.39
C PHE A 231 -1.49 11.28 12.33
N LEU A 232 -2.09 11.80 13.38
CA LEU A 232 -2.48 13.23 13.50
C LEU A 232 -1.34 14.14 14.01
N THR A 233 -0.20 13.57 14.40
CA THR A 233 0.97 14.33 14.83
C THR A 233 1.76 14.87 13.63
N LYS A 234 2.37 16.05 13.80
CA LYS A 234 3.08 16.76 12.75
C LYS A 234 4.56 16.38 12.73
N PHE A 235 4.94 15.38 11.94
CA PHE A 235 6.31 14.93 11.74
C PHE A 235 6.92 15.38 10.40
N GLN A 236 6.07 15.73 9.43
CA GLN A 236 6.53 16.14 8.10
C GLN A 236 6.91 17.63 8.10
N ILE A 237 7.97 17.98 7.38
CA ILE A 237 8.44 19.36 7.26
C ILE A 237 8.16 19.86 5.84
N THR A 238 7.63 21.06 5.72
CA THR A 238 7.53 21.77 4.44
C THR A 238 8.63 22.82 4.32
N PHE A 239 8.99 23.14 3.08
CA PHE A 239 10.04 24.11 2.73
C PHE A 239 9.52 25.30 1.93
N ASP A 240 8.27 25.68 2.13
CA ASP A 240 7.71 26.89 1.53
C ASP A 240 8.41 28.16 2.07
N LYS A 241 7.69 29.28 2.19
CA LYS A 241 8.25 30.55 2.66
C LYS A 241 8.84 30.46 4.08
N GLU A 242 8.27 29.60 4.90
CA GLU A 242 8.74 29.28 6.26
C GLU A 242 8.77 27.77 6.45
N ILE A 243 9.71 27.28 7.28
CA ILE A 243 9.74 25.87 7.67
C ILE A 243 8.61 25.63 8.65
N THR A 244 7.59 24.88 8.24
CA THR A 244 6.48 24.51 9.08
C THR A 244 6.32 22.99 9.15
N SER A 245 5.75 22.52 10.26
CA SER A 245 5.47 21.09 10.44
C SER A 245 4.05 20.75 9.99
N MET A 246 3.90 19.62 9.32
CA MET A 246 2.65 19.07 8.81
C MET A 246 2.40 17.65 9.29
N THR A 247 1.16 17.23 9.32
CA THR A 247 0.80 15.81 9.38
C THR A 247 1.14 15.12 8.06
N LEU A 248 1.20 13.79 8.06
CA LEU A 248 1.37 13.02 6.82
C LEU A 248 0.27 13.35 5.80
N LEU A 249 -0.98 13.45 6.26
CA LEU A 249 -2.12 13.73 5.39
C LEU A 249 -2.04 15.13 4.75
N GLU A 250 -1.68 16.16 5.53
CA GLU A 250 -1.48 17.52 5.00
C GLU A 250 -0.36 17.53 3.94
N SER A 251 0.75 16.84 4.20
CA SER A 251 1.89 16.76 3.27
C SER A 251 1.51 16.06 1.97
N VAL A 252 0.85 14.90 2.05
CA VAL A 252 0.37 14.14 0.88
C VAL A 252 -0.58 14.98 0.02
N ASN A 253 -1.53 15.69 0.64
CA ASN A 253 -2.49 16.54 -0.07
C ASN A 253 -1.80 17.73 -0.75
N THR A 254 -0.86 18.38 -0.07
CA THR A 254 -0.12 19.51 -0.61
C THR A 254 0.71 19.13 -1.83
N LEU A 255 1.27 17.91 -1.82
CA LEU A 255 2.14 17.40 -2.89
C LEU A 255 1.39 16.63 -3.99
N GLY A 256 0.06 16.51 -3.87
CA GLY A 256 -0.77 15.79 -4.85
C GLY A 256 -0.35 14.32 -5.01
N MET A 257 -0.14 13.63 -3.90
CA MET A 257 0.20 12.21 -3.84
C MET A 257 -1.02 11.39 -3.42
N ASP A 258 -1.03 10.10 -3.76
CA ASP A 258 -2.08 9.16 -3.38
C ASP A 258 -1.70 8.40 -2.10
N LEU A 259 -2.59 8.40 -1.11
CA LEU A 259 -2.38 7.80 0.20
C LEU A 259 -3.16 6.50 0.37
N PHE A 260 -2.43 5.43 0.66
CA PHE A 260 -2.94 4.12 1.02
C PHE A 260 -2.69 3.88 2.50
N LEU A 261 -3.74 3.62 3.27
CA LEU A 261 -3.65 3.38 4.71
C LEU A 261 -3.85 1.90 5.00
N SER A 262 -2.79 1.26 5.46
CA SER A 262 -2.72 -0.17 5.72
C SER A 262 -2.98 -0.52 7.19
N SER A 263 -3.10 -1.81 7.48
CA SER A 263 -3.17 -2.36 8.85
C SER A 263 -4.22 -1.72 9.77
N PRO A 264 -5.46 -1.48 9.30
CA PRO A 264 -6.47 -0.77 10.09
C PRO A 264 -6.80 -1.48 11.41
N TYR A 265 -6.55 -2.78 11.50
CA TYR A 265 -6.87 -3.61 12.67
C TYR A 265 -5.63 -4.12 13.41
N TYR A 266 -4.42 -3.76 12.99
CA TYR A 266 -3.16 -4.28 13.53
C TYR A 266 -3.17 -5.83 13.66
N GLY A 267 -3.36 -6.53 12.54
CA GLY A 267 -3.47 -8.00 12.53
C GLY A 267 -4.73 -8.56 13.21
N GLY A 268 -5.72 -7.72 13.52
CA GLY A 268 -6.94 -8.10 14.23
C GLY A 268 -6.88 -7.88 15.76
N HIS A 269 -5.74 -7.43 16.29
CA HIS A 269 -5.56 -7.14 17.72
C HIS A 269 -6.31 -5.89 18.18
N TYR A 270 -6.63 -4.98 17.27
CA TYR A 270 -7.30 -3.70 17.55
C TYR A 270 -8.66 -3.62 16.84
N LEU A 271 -9.58 -4.44 17.25
CA LEU A 271 -10.98 -4.28 16.90
C LEU A 271 -11.68 -3.61 18.07
N ALA A 272 -12.07 -2.34 17.93
CA ALA A 272 -12.83 -1.64 18.94
C ALA A 272 -14.11 -2.43 19.30
N PRO A 273 -14.45 -2.59 20.58
CA PRO A 273 -15.69 -3.23 20.96
C PRO A 273 -16.88 -2.46 20.34
N THR A 274 -17.82 -3.19 19.76
CA THR A 274 -19.08 -2.60 19.27
C THR A 274 -19.85 -1.98 20.44
N LYS A 275 -20.39 -0.80 20.23
CA LYS A 275 -21.48 -0.29 21.06
C LYS A 275 -22.62 -1.31 21.02
N VAL A 276 -23.21 -1.64 22.16
CA VAL A 276 -24.19 -2.72 22.34
C VAL A 276 -25.35 -2.68 21.31
N ASP A 277 -25.65 -1.50 20.77
CA ASP A 277 -26.73 -1.28 19.77
C ASP A 277 -26.23 -1.01 18.35
N SER A 278 -24.98 -1.34 18.02
CA SER A 278 -24.44 -1.07 16.69
C SER A 278 -24.91 -2.11 15.67
N ILE A 279 -25.52 -1.64 14.58
CA ILE A 279 -25.87 -2.46 13.39
C ILE A 279 -24.60 -2.87 12.62
N LEU A 280 -23.49 -2.20 12.87
CA LEU A 280 -22.21 -2.42 12.19
C LEU A 280 -21.31 -3.33 13.02
N SER A 281 -20.52 -4.16 12.35
CA SER A 281 -19.48 -4.95 13.01
C SER A 281 -18.35 -4.04 13.58
N PRO A 282 -17.55 -4.54 14.54
CA PRO A 282 -16.38 -3.82 15.03
C PRO A 282 -15.44 -3.37 13.90
N ALA A 283 -15.23 -4.22 12.91
CA ALA A 283 -14.38 -3.94 11.75
C ALA A 283 -14.96 -2.79 10.90
N GLN A 284 -16.27 -2.80 10.64
CA GLN A 284 -16.93 -1.72 9.90
C GLN A 284 -16.88 -0.39 10.65
N ASN A 285 -17.12 -0.38 11.95
CA ASN A 285 -17.02 0.82 12.77
C ASN A 285 -15.60 1.42 12.74
N ASN A 286 -14.57 0.58 12.91
CA ASN A 286 -13.17 1.01 12.84
C ASN A 286 -12.84 1.66 11.49
N LEU A 287 -13.23 1.05 10.37
CA LEU A 287 -13.01 1.60 9.04
C LEU A 287 -13.71 2.94 8.82
N LEU A 288 -14.94 3.10 9.28
CA LEU A 288 -15.68 4.36 9.13
C LEU A 288 -15.12 5.47 10.03
N GLU A 289 -14.71 5.13 11.24
CA GLU A 289 -14.14 6.08 12.19
C GLU A 289 -12.80 6.61 11.68
N THR A 290 -11.90 5.72 11.27
CA THR A 290 -10.62 6.13 10.68
C THR A 290 -10.78 6.84 9.33
N ARG A 291 -11.84 6.54 8.56
CA ARG A 291 -12.14 7.23 7.32
C ARG A 291 -12.47 8.72 7.53
N SER A 292 -13.12 9.06 8.63
CA SER A 292 -13.44 10.47 8.93
C SER A 292 -12.19 11.35 9.09
N SER A 293 -11.07 10.76 9.54
CA SER A 293 -9.79 11.45 9.72
C SER A 293 -8.98 11.60 8.43
N ALA A 294 -9.22 10.75 7.42
CA ALA A 294 -8.53 10.80 6.13
C ALA A 294 -9.49 10.35 5.00
N PRO A 295 -10.49 11.17 4.64
CA PRO A 295 -11.58 10.78 3.75
C PRO A 295 -11.13 10.46 2.31
N GLN A 296 -10.03 11.06 1.84
CA GLN A 296 -9.46 10.84 0.51
C GLN A 296 -8.44 9.70 0.43
N ALA A 297 -8.11 9.05 1.54
CA ALA A 297 -7.16 7.95 1.53
C ALA A 297 -7.85 6.59 1.32
N LEU A 298 -7.20 5.70 0.59
CA LEU A 298 -7.61 4.32 0.41
C LEU A 298 -7.31 3.49 1.67
N ARG A 299 -8.11 2.44 1.91
CA ARG A 299 -7.92 1.53 3.05
C ARG A 299 -7.53 0.15 2.57
N VAL A 300 -6.29 -0.26 2.85
CA VAL A 300 -5.79 -1.61 2.58
C VAL A 300 -6.23 -2.55 3.70
N VAL A 301 -7.11 -3.46 3.37
CA VAL A 301 -7.80 -4.33 4.33
C VAL A 301 -7.55 -5.79 3.99
N GLY A 302 -7.02 -6.56 4.94
CA GLY A 302 -6.95 -8.02 4.83
C GLY A 302 -8.35 -8.63 5.05
N MET A 303 -8.80 -9.43 4.08
CA MET A 303 -10.12 -10.07 4.09
C MET A 303 -9.96 -11.57 3.86
N ARG A 304 -10.25 -12.40 4.90
CA ARG A 304 -9.95 -13.84 4.91
C ARG A 304 -11.20 -14.73 4.80
N SER A 305 -12.38 -14.13 4.77
CA SER A 305 -13.65 -14.87 4.79
C SER A 305 -14.73 -14.14 3.98
N ASN A 306 -15.76 -14.88 3.55
CA ASN A 306 -16.94 -14.28 2.93
C ASN A 306 -17.58 -13.20 3.82
N LYS A 307 -17.57 -13.40 5.14
CA LYS A 307 -18.09 -12.43 6.09
C LYS A 307 -17.30 -11.11 6.01
N SER A 308 -15.97 -11.15 6.11
CA SER A 308 -15.14 -9.94 6.04
C SER A 308 -15.24 -9.23 4.69
N LEU A 309 -15.33 -9.97 3.58
CA LEU A 309 -15.56 -9.42 2.24
C LEU A 309 -16.92 -8.74 2.12
N THR A 310 -17.99 -9.37 2.62
CA THR A 310 -19.34 -8.80 2.61
C THR A 310 -19.43 -7.55 3.49
N GLU A 311 -18.87 -7.60 4.70
CA GLU A 311 -18.85 -6.46 5.63
C GLU A 311 -18.09 -5.27 5.04
N ALA A 312 -16.91 -5.49 4.45
CA ALA A 312 -16.12 -4.45 3.81
C ALA A 312 -16.84 -3.86 2.58
N SER A 313 -17.34 -4.71 1.69
CA SER A 313 -18.02 -4.24 0.46
C SER A 313 -19.34 -3.53 0.74
N ALA A 314 -20.04 -3.85 1.81
CA ALA A 314 -21.27 -3.16 2.22
C ALA A 314 -21.03 -1.67 2.52
N LEU A 315 -19.81 -1.31 2.94
CA LEU A 315 -19.46 0.08 3.29
C LEU A 315 -19.46 1.04 2.08
N PHE A 316 -19.14 0.56 0.89
CA PHE A 316 -19.21 1.38 -0.32
C PHE A 316 -20.44 1.08 -1.18
N LYS A 317 -20.97 -0.16 -1.19
CA LYS A 317 -22.20 -0.52 -1.92
C LYS A 317 -23.45 0.16 -1.38
N ALA A 318 -23.56 0.32 -0.07
CA ALA A 318 -24.72 0.98 0.56
C ALA A 318 -24.94 2.42 0.10
N GLN A 319 -23.97 3.02 -0.59
CA GLN A 319 -24.02 4.37 -1.15
C GLN A 319 -24.54 4.39 -2.59
N TYR A 320 -24.56 3.25 -3.30
CA TYR A 320 -25.10 3.10 -4.66
C TYR A 320 -26.58 2.66 -4.69
N ALA A 321 -27.11 2.21 -3.56
CA ALA A 321 -28.53 1.82 -3.44
C ALA A 321 -29.40 3.06 -3.14
N LYS A 322 -29.54 3.94 -4.13
CA LYS A 322 -30.56 5.01 -4.18
C LYS A 322 -31.38 4.88 -5.44
#